data_3e1cc0fb176ec0e3fc1e3a3e4a9aaa29
#
_entry.id   3e1cc0fb176ec0e3fc1e3a3e4a9aaa29
#
_cell.length_a   1.000
_cell.length_b   1.000
_cell.length_c   1.000
_cell.angle_alpha   90.00
_cell.angle_beta   90.00
_cell.angle_gamma   90.00
#
_symmetry.space_group_name_H-M   'P 1'
#
loop_
_entity.id
_entity.type
_entity.pdbx_description
1 polymer ?
#
loop_
_entity_poly.entity_id
_entity_poly.type
_entity_poly.pdbx_seq_one_letter_code
_entity_poly.pdbx_strand_id
1 'polypeptide(L)'
;TDQNITFRGCTMIDIREFETDEINYIKNNNFYKYTHYEKNPLWISSLLRIFYLDKITEKYGLESFIHFDSDIIVYHPYSEIKHLFQKDKISITQHTENQLIFGYCFVENLKTYKLLVEEVFNIITNIDHYIKKNFNNPLNEMDILGEVYKSNNYIFNLLPILPYSGEGYVFDPASYGQYFGGSHQKPRKILSPRLKEEHHIVGREILAKRIKPKLIKRQPKVINNKDYSKIVNLHI
;
A
#
# COMPACT_ATOMS: atom_id res chain seq x y z
N THR A 1 -21.22 -1.00 -13.88
CA THR A 1 -21.36 -2.43 -13.55
C THR A 1 -22.43 -2.55 -12.51
N ASP A 2 -23.42 -3.25 -12.91
CA ASP A 2 -24.62 -3.54 -12.22
C ASP A 2 -24.27 -4.23 -10.94
N GLN A 3 -24.68 -3.77 -9.89
CA GLN A 3 -25.69 -4.11 -9.21
C GLN A 3 -25.60 -4.62 -7.85
N ASN A 4 -26.44 -4.59 -7.16
CA ASN A 4 -27.05 -5.33 -6.03
C ASN A 4 -26.31 -6.56 -5.48
N ILE A 5 -24.97 -6.55 -5.49
CA ILE A 5 -24.18 -7.53 -4.73
C ILE A 5 -24.15 -7.04 -3.29
N THR A 6 -25.01 -7.63 -2.46
CA THR A 6 -24.99 -7.38 -1.02
C THR A 6 -24.14 -8.44 -0.34
N PHE A 7 -23.09 -8.02 0.32
CA PHE A 7 -22.33 -8.88 1.23
C PHE A 7 -22.89 -8.72 2.65
N ARG A 8 -23.14 -9.83 3.33
CA ARG A 8 -23.63 -9.79 4.72
C ARG A 8 -22.64 -9.03 5.61
N GLY A 9 -23.11 -7.99 6.29
CA GLY A 9 -22.29 -7.17 7.18
C GLY A 9 -21.42 -6.13 6.47
N CYS A 10 -21.61 -5.92 5.15
CA CYS A 10 -20.89 -4.90 4.40
C CYS A 10 -21.86 -3.83 3.91
N THR A 11 -21.43 -2.58 3.93
CA THR A 11 -22.12 -1.45 3.30
C THR A 11 -21.44 -1.18 1.96
N MET A 12 -22.23 -1.23 0.89
CA MET A 12 -21.77 -0.84 -0.44
C MET A 12 -21.87 0.67 -0.58
N ILE A 13 -20.78 1.30 -0.97
CA ILE A 13 -20.70 2.75 -1.15
C ILE A 13 -20.44 3.04 -2.63
N ASP A 14 -21.30 3.85 -3.24
CA ASP A 14 -21.07 4.34 -4.60
C ASP A 14 -20.11 5.53 -4.56
N ILE A 15 -18.90 5.32 -5.06
CA ILE A 15 -17.86 6.36 -5.07
C ILE A 15 -18.25 7.58 -5.92
N ARG A 16 -19.20 7.47 -6.84
CA ARG A 16 -19.69 8.60 -7.66
C ARG A 16 -20.38 9.69 -6.84
N GLU A 17 -20.81 9.36 -5.62
CA GLU A 17 -21.40 10.33 -4.68
C GLU A 17 -20.36 11.25 -4.02
N PHE A 18 -19.07 10.97 -4.20
CA PHE A 18 -17.97 11.65 -3.52
C PHE A 18 -17.05 12.42 -4.48
N GLU A 19 -17.56 12.79 -5.65
CA GLU A 19 -16.80 13.62 -6.60
C GLU A 19 -16.54 15.00 -6.02
N THR A 20 -15.29 15.44 -6.08
CA THR A 20 -14.83 16.76 -5.64
C THR A 20 -13.96 17.41 -6.72
N ASP A 21 -13.62 18.68 -6.54
CA ASP A 21 -12.78 19.40 -7.48
C ASP A 21 -11.38 18.76 -7.58
N GLU A 22 -10.82 18.28 -6.46
CA GLU A 22 -9.53 17.58 -6.44
C GLU A 22 -9.60 16.26 -7.22
N ILE A 23 -10.66 15.46 -6.99
CA ILE A 23 -10.88 14.20 -7.69
C ILE A 23 -11.05 14.44 -9.19
N ASN A 24 -11.85 15.45 -9.55
CA ASN A 24 -12.06 15.85 -10.94
C ASN A 24 -10.78 16.40 -11.57
N TYR A 25 -9.99 17.16 -10.83
CA TYR A 25 -8.68 17.61 -11.27
C TYR A 25 -7.77 16.43 -11.63
N ILE A 26 -7.68 15.42 -10.75
CA ILE A 26 -6.86 14.22 -10.99
C ILE A 26 -7.36 13.44 -12.20
N LYS A 27 -8.68 13.29 -12.36
CA LYS A 27 -9.28 12.57 -13.49
C LYS A 27 -9.08 13.26 -14.84
N ASN A 28 -9.15 14.57 -14.86
CA ASN A 28 -9.19 15.37 -16.09
C ASN A 28 -7.84 15.96 -16.49
N ASN A 29 -6.87 15.99 -15.58
CA ASN A 29 -5.57 16.55 -15.87
C ASN A 29 -4.74 15.59 -16.73
N ASN A 30 -3.98 16.17 -17.69
CA ASN A 30 -3.01 15.44 -18.51
C ASN A 30 -1.84 14.81 -17.73
N PHE A 31 -1.98 14.72 -16.43
CA PHE A 31 -1.14 13.96 -15.52
C PHE A 31 -0.81 12.56 -16.05
N TYR A 32 -1.74 11.99 -16.79
CA TYR A 32 -1.60 10.72 -17.50
C TYR A 32 -0.48 10.68 -18.55
N LYS A 33 -0.15 11.78 -19.19
CA LYS A 33 0.88 11.82 -20.25
C LYS A 33 2.27 11.42 -19.77
N TYR A 34 2.52 11.58 -18.47
CA TYR A 34 3.81 11.33 -17.85
C TYR A 34 3.87 10.04 -17.04
N THR A 35 2.79 9.28 -17.02
CA THR A 35 2.69 8.10 -16.17
C THR A 35 2.29 6.87 -16.97
N HIS A 36 2.54 5.68 -16.43
CA HIS A 36 2.00 4.45 -16.99
C HIS A 36 0.46 4.36 -16.87
N TYR A 37 -0.20 5.41 -16.36
CA TYR A 37 -1.64 5.49 -16.14
C TYR A 37 -2.45 5.35 -17.44
N GLU A 38 -1.98 5.89 -18.57
CA GLU A 38 -2.68 5.72 -19.86
C GLU A 38 -2.89 4.26 -20.24
N LYS A 39 -1.96 3.40 -19.83
CA LYS A 39 -1.96 1.98 -20.19
C LYS A 39 -2.61 1.08 -19.15
N ASN A 40 -2.82 1.56 -17.93
CA ASN A 40 -3.39 0.76 -16.86
C ASN A 40 -4.22 1.63 -15.89
N PRO A 41 -5.55 1.58 -16.01
CA PRO A 41 -6.46 2.36 -15.15
C PRO A 41 -6.35 1.99 -13.66
N LEU A 42 -5.70 0.88 -13.31
CA LEU A 42 -5.45 0.49 -11.92
C LEU A 42 -4.71 1.58 -11.15
N TRP A 43 -3.71 2.20 -11.77
CA TRP A 43 -2.88 3.20 -11.10
C TRP A 43 -3.65 4.44 -10.69
N ILE A 44 -4.57 4.92 -11.55
CA ILE A 44 -5.40 6.05 -11.17
C ILE A 44 -6.36 5.70 -10.06
N SER A 45 -6.94 4.51 -10.10
CA SER A 45 -7.83 4.04 -9.04
C SER A 45 -7.11 3.95 -7.71
N SER A 46 -5.84 3.48 -7.73
CA SER A 46 -4.98 3.42 -6.55
C SER A 46 -4.72 4.80 -5.94
N LEU A 47 -4.50 5.81 -6.78
CA LEU A 47 -4.32 7.18 -6.32
C LEU A 47 -5.62 7.80 -5.81
N LEU A 48 -6.69 7.68 -6.59
CA LEU A 48 -8.00 8.29 -6.27
C LEU A 48 -8.62 7.75 -4.99
N ARG A 49 -8.35 6.48 -4.61
CA ARG A 49 -8.88 5.91 -3.36
C ARG A 49 -8.46 6.70 -2.12
N ILE A 50 -7.28 7.35 -2.13
CA ILE A 50 -6.82 8.19 -1.03
C ILE A 50 -7.80 9.34 -0.81
N PHE A 51 -8.26 9.98 -1.87
CA PHE A 51 -9.22 11.08 -1.83
C PHE A 51 -10.64 10.60 -1.50
N TYR A 52 -11.07 9.49 -2.09
CA TYR A 52 -12.38 8.92 -1.79
C TYR A 52 -12.51 8.49 -0.32
N LEU A 53 -11.47 7.90 0.26
CA LEU A 53 -11.48 7.52 1.68
C LEU A 53 -11.61 8.75 2.60
N ASP A 54 -10.98 9.87 2.28
CA ASP A 54 -11.16 11.12 3.02
C ASP A 54 -12.63 11.55 3.04
N LYS A 55 -13.27 11.57 1.87
CA LYS A 55 -14.69 11.98 1.77
C LYS A 55 -15.65 10.99 2.41
N ILE A 56 -15.37 9.70 2.29
CA ILE A 56 -16.16 8.64 2.94
C ILE A 56 -16.06 8.78 4.47
N THR A 57 -14.85 8.95 5.01
CA THR A 57 -14.67 9.10 6.45
C THR A 57 -15.36 10.35 7.00
N GLU A 58 -15.32 11.45 6.25
CA GLU A 58 -16.01 12.68 6.58
C GLU A 58 -17.54 12.50 6.58
N LYS A 59 -18.12 11.93 5.51
CA LYS A 59 -19.56 11.70 5.36
C LYS A 59 -20.13 10.79 6.45
N TYR A 60 -19.40 9.75 6.81
CA TYR A 60 -19.86 8.75 7.80
C TYR A 60 -19.39 9.03 9.22
N GLY A 61 -18.68 10.14 9.47
CA GLY A 61 -18.20 10.51 10.80
C GLY A 61 -17.28 9.47 11.42
N LEU A 62 -16.46 8.79 10.60
CA LEU A 62 -15.53 7.80 11.12
C LEU A 62 -14.37 8.52 11.83
N GLU A 63 -13.94 8.01 12.98
CA GLU A 63 -12.80 8.56 13.71
C GLU A 63 -11.47 7.89 13.30
N SER A 64 -11.57 6.62 12.89
CA SER A 64 -10.44 5.79 12.46
C SER A 64 -10.88 4.75 11.45
N PHE A 65 -9.95 4.20 10.68
CA PHE A 65 -10.24 3.11 9.76
C PHE A 65 -9.02 2.23 9.48
N ILE A 66 -9.29 0.98 9.07
CA ILE A 66 -8.32 0.13 8.39
C ILE A 66 -8.74 0.07 6.92
N HIS A 67 -7.80 0.36 6.03
CA HIS A 67 -7.97 0.12 4.60
C HIS A 67 -7.15 -1.09 4.17
N PHE A 68 -7.72 -1.90 3.29
CA PHE A 68 -6.99 -2.92 2.54
C PHE A 68 -7.59 -3.10 1.15
N ASP A 69 -6.72 -3.43 0.20
CA ASP A 69 -7.10 -3.66 -1.19
C ASP A 69 -7.91 -4.95 -1.34
N SER A 70 -8.67 -5.06 -2.42
CA SER A 70 -9.54 -6.21 -2.68
C SER A 70 -8.79 -7.54 -2.91
N ASP A 71 -7.50 -7.48 -3.19
CA ASP A 71 -6.59 -8.61 -3.39
C ASP A 71 -5.73 -8.91 -2.14
N ILE A 72 -6.17 -8.44 -0.97
CA ILE A 72 -5.51 -8.73 0.30
C ILE A 72 -6.24 -9.81 1.10
N ILE A 73 -5.50 -10.82 1.52
CA ILE A 73 -5.96 -11.77 2.54
C ILE A 73 -5.39 -11.38 3.89
N VAL A 74 -6.25 -11.22 4.89
CA VAL A 74 -5.88 -10.91 6.28
C VAL A 74 -5.90 -12.19 7.11
N TYR A 75 -4.79 -12.49 7.80
CA TYR A 75 -4.61 -13.71 8.60
C TYR A 75 -4.74 -13.50 10.10
N HIS A 76 -4.59 -12.26 10.56
CA HIS A 76 -4.61 -11.95 12.00
C HIS A 76 -5.61 -10.85 12.31
N PRO A 77 -6.47 -11.02 13.35
CA PRO A 77 -7.44 -10.02 13.74
C PRO A 77 -6.75 -8.77 14.34
N TYR A 78 -7.42 -7.63 14.23
CA TYR A 78 -6.94 -6.36 14.77
C TYR A 78 -6.51 -6.46 16.24
N SER A 79 -7.25 -7.22 17.07
CA SER A 79 -6.96 -7.38 18.50
C SER A 79 -5.57 -7.95 18.81
N GLU A 80 -4.99 -8.75 17.89
CA GLU A 80 -3.65 -9.31 18.04
C GLU A 80 -2.55 -8.34 17.66
N ILE A 81 -2.82 -7.42 16.74
CA ILE A 81 -1.81 -6.56 16.10
C ILE A 81 -1.94 -5.08 16.46
N LYS A 82 -2.98 -4.69 17.23
CA LYS A 82 -3.25 -3.29 17.58
C LYS A 82 -2.07 -2.55 18.24
N HIS A 83 -1.22 -3.28 18.94
CA HIS A 83 -0.02 -2.73 19.61
C HIS A 83 1.07 -2.26 18.64
N LEU A 84 0.99 -2.66 17.35
CA LEU A 84 1.91 -2.25 16.31
C LEU A 84 1.52 -0.91 15.67
N PHE A 85 0.30 -0.46 15.91
CA PHE A 85 -0.19 0.80 15.39
C PHE A 85 0.11 1.94 16.37
N GLN A 86 0.54 3.08 15.85
CA GLN A 86 0.86 4.25 16.66
C GLN A 86 -0.26 5.27 16.56
N LYS A 87 -0.64 5.79 17.72
CA LYS A 87 -1.61 6.87 17.82
C LYS A 87 -1.15 8.09 17.01
N ASP A 88 -2.12 8.79 16.44
CA ASP A 88 -1.91 10.02 15.65
C ASP A 88 -1.03 9.84 14.40
N LYS A 89 -0.79 8.59 13.96
CA LYS A 89 -0.02 8.28 12.77
C LYS A 89 -0.78 7.40 11.79
N ILE A 90 -0.32 7.44 10.55
CA ILE A 90 -0.75 6.53 9.48
C ILE A 90 0.21 5.35 9.49
N SER A 91 -0.29 4.18 9.89
CA SER A 91 0.49 2.95 9.90
C SER A 91 0.42 2.29 8.53
N ILE A 92 1.58 2.15 7.86
CA ILE A 92 1.70 1.78 6.45
C ILE A 92 2.97 0.96 6.23
N THR A 93 3.06 0.22 5.13
CA THR A 93 4.24 -0.58 4.80
C THR A 93 5.15 0.11 3.79
N GLN A 94 6.44 -0.17 3.90
CA GLN A 94 7.47 0.32 2.98
C GLN A 94 7.87 -0.79 1.99
N HIS A 95 7.80 -0.50 0.69
CA HIS A 95 8.17 -1.42 -0.38
C HIS A 95 9.65 -1.32 -0.77
N THR A 96 10.07 -0.10 -1.07
CA THR A 96 11.47 0.26 -1.32
C THR A 96 11.86 1.43 -0.43
N GLU A 97 13.11 1.90 -0.50
CA GLU A 97 13.56 3.08 0.22
C GLU A 97 12.77 4.36 -0.15
N ASN A 98 12.15 4.36 -1.33
CA ASN A 98 11.45 5.52 -1.88
C ASN A 98 9.94 5.29 -2.09
N GLN A 99 9.39 4.15 -1.69
CA GLN A 99 8.00 3.78 -1.97
C GLN A 99 7.29 3.24 -0.74
N LEU A 100 6.08 3.73 -0.48
CA LEU A 100 5.16 3.19 0.51
C LEU A 100 3.96 2.52 -0.19
N ILE A 101 3.40 1.49 0.43
CA ILE A 101 2.23 0.75 -0.09
C ILE A 101 1.01 1.07 0.74
N PHE A 102 -0.01 1.65 0.12
CA PHE A 102 -1.28 1.96 0.76
C PHE A 102 -2.24 0.76 0.82
N GLY A 103 -1.88 -0.36 0.22
CA GLY A 103 -2.72 -1.56 0.10
C GLY A 103 -3.19 -2.17 1.42
N TYR A 104 -2.44 -2.00 2.52
CA TYR A 104 -2.88 -2.26 3.89
C TYR A 104 -2.38 -1.13 4.77
N CYS A 105 -3.29 -0.34 5.32
CA CYS A 105 -2.93 0.73 6.23
C CYS A 105 -3.96 0.90 7.36
N PHE A 106 -3.51 1.45 8.47
CA PHE A 106 -4.37 1.86 9.58
C PHE A 106 -4.22 3.36 9.84
N VAL A 107 -5.34 4.04 9.91
CA VAL A 107 -5.45 5.46 10.22
C VAL A 107 -6.28 5.61 11.49
N GLU A 108 -5.66 6.07 12.55
CA GLU A 108 -6.35 6.32 13.83
C GLU A 108 -6.84 7.77 13.94
N ASN A 109 -6.16 8.71 13.27
CA ASN A 109 -6.47 10.13 13.37
C ASN A 109 -6.72 10.73 11.99
N LEU A 110 -7.96 11.17 11.74
CA LEU A 110 -8.33 11.76 10.46
C LEU A 110 -7.67 13.12 10.18
N LYS A 111 -7.23 13.84 11.21
CA LYS A 111 -6.46 15.08 10.98
C LYS A 111 -5.12 14.78 10.31
N THR A 112 -4.44 13.71 10.79
CA THR A 112 -3.21 13.23 10.17
C THR A 112 -3.47 12.71 8.74
N TYR A 113 -4.62 12.07 8.53
CA TYR A 113 -5.01 11.61 7.19
C TYR A 113 -5.28 12.78 6.22
N LYS A 114 -5.94 13.83 6.68
CA LYS A 114 -6.15 15.05 5.87
C LYS A 114 -4.84 15.70 5.44
N LEU A 115 -3.84 15.75 6.34
CA LEU A 115 -2.50 16.20 5.98
C LEU A 115 -1.89 15.34 4.86
N LEU A 116 -2.05 14.02 4.92
CA LEU A 116 -1.60 13.14 3.83
C LEU A 116 -2.28 13.51 2.51
N VAL A 117 -3.61 13.67 2.52
CA VAL A 117 -4.40 14.00 1.31
C VAL A 117 -3.95 15.33 0.72
N GLU A 118 -3.76 16.37 1.54
CA GLU A 118 -3.27 17.68 1.14
C GLU A 118 -1.87 17.59 0.51
N GLU A 119 -0.94 16.86 1.13
CA GLU A 119 0.42 16.70 0.62
C GLU A 119 0.46 15.90 -0.69
N VAL A 120 -0.36 14.84 -0.80
CA VAL A 120 -0.51 14.09 -2.05
C VAL A 120 -1.04 15.00 -3.16
N PHE A 121 -2.05 15.82 -2.87
CA PHE A 121 -2.59 16.76 -3.85
C PHE A 121 -1.58 17.83 -4.25
N ASN A 122 -0.80 18.35 -3.30
CA ASN A 122 0.28 19.29 -3.56
C ASN A 122 1.34 18.70 -4.50
N ILE A 123 1.73 17.44 -4.33
CA ILE A 123 2.65 16.77 -5.26
C ILE A 123 2.02 16.65 -6.65
N ILE A 124 0.74 16.27 -6.74
CA ILE A 124 0.04 16.10 -8.01
C ILE A 124 -0.05 17.43 -8.77
N THR A 125 -0.35 18.52 -8.10
CA THR A 125 -0.42 19.86 -8.72
C THR A 125 0.94 20.39 -9.18
N ASN A 126 2.03 19.89 -8.58
CA ASN A 126 3.41 20.23 -8.91
C ASN A 126 4.15 19.05 -9.58
N ILE A 127 3.45 18.15 -10.24
CA ILE A 127 3.98 16.85 -10.69
C ILE A 127 5.20 16.97 -11.60
N ASP A 128 5.26 17.99 -12.47
CA ASP A 128 6.40 18.23 -13.38
C ASP A 128 7.72 18.45 -12.63
N HIS A 129 7.65 19.12 -11.47
CA HIS A 129 8.82 19.30 -10.60
C HIS A 129 9.31 17.94 -10.07
N TYR A 130 8.40 17.11 -9.58
CA TYR A 130 8.74 15.81 -9.01
C TYR A 130 9.20 14.80 -10.07
N ILE A 131 8.62 14.82 -11.27
CA ILE A 131 9.06 14.00 -12.41
C ILE A 131 10.51 14.38 -12.80
N LYS A 132 10.82 15.67 -12.90
CA LYS A 132 12.19 16.13 -13.17
C LYS A 132 13.18 15.68 -12.09
N LYS A 133 12.79 15.80 -10.83
CA LYS A 133 13.56 15.33 -9.66
C LYS A 133 13.80 13.81 -9.72
N ASN A 134 12.86 13.05 -10.28
CA ASN A 134 12.92 11.59 -10.45
C ASN A 134 13.51 11.17 -11.83
N PHE A 135 14.47 11.93 -12.36
CA PHE A 135 15.15 11.65 -13.63
C PHE A 135 14.19 11.46 -14.83
N ASN A 136 13.12 12.23 -14.87
CA ASN A 136 12.03 12.16 -15.85
C ASN A 136 11.27 10.81 -15.84
N ASN A 137 11.36 10.03 -14.77
CA ASN A 137 10.52 8.85 -14.61
C ASN A 137 9.14 9.26 -14.09
N PRO A 138 8.06 8.67 -14.61
CA PRO A 138 6.73 8.88 -14.09
C PRO A 138 6.62 8.38 -12.65
N LEU A 139 5.79 9.06 -11.86
CA LEU A 139 5.50 8.68 -10.48
C LEU A 139 4.17 7.93 -10.43
N ASN A 140 4.13 6.83 -9.71
CA ASN A 140 2.91 6.15 -9.32
C ASN A 140 2.49 6.54 -7.89
N GLU A 141 1.37 6.01 -7.40
CA GLU A 141 0.88 6.27 -6.04
C GLU A 141 1.94 5.96 -4.97
N MET A 142 2.66 4.86 -5.11
CA MET A 142 3.69 4.45 -4.14
C MET A 142 4.87 5.43 -4.09
N ASP A 143 5.27 5.97 -5.26
CA ASP A 143 6.31 6.99 -5.36
C ASP A 143 5.87 8.30 -4.73
N ILE A 144 4.62 8.72 -4.97
CA ILE A 144 4.02 9.93 -4.39
C ILE A 144 4.00 9.80 -2.86
N LEU A 145 3.53 8.68 -2.33
CA LEU A 145 3.54 8.41 -0.89
C LEU A 145 4.97 8.42 -0.32
N GLY A 146 5.93 7.91 -1.07
CA GLY A 146 7.34 7.97 -0.71
C GLY A 146 7.88 9.41 -0.65
N GLU A 147 7.48 10.29 -1.57
CA GLU A 147 7.86 11.71 -1.52
C GLU A 147 7.20 12.43 -0.33
N VAL A 148 5.93 12.13 -0.01
CA VAL A 148 5.29 12.65 1.21
C VAL A 148 6.04 12.18 2.44
N TYR A 149 6.44 10.89 2.50
CA TYR A 149 7.21 10.35 3.63
C TYR A 149 8.55 11.08 3.83
N LYS A 150 9.26 11.42 2.76
CA LYS A 150 10.53 12.16 2.85
C LYS A 150 10.38 13.53 3.49
N SER A 151 9.26 14.20 3.24
CA SER A 151 8.99 15.55 3.75
C SER A 151 8.30 15.55 5.12
N ASN A 152 7.44 14.54 5.37
CA ASN A 152 6.50 14.49 6.48
C ASN A 152 6.53 13.13 7.20
N ASN A 153 7.72 12.58 7.46
CA ASN A 153 7.86 11.26 8.07
C ASN A 153 7.20 11.14 9.46
N TYR A 154 7.01 12.27 10.14
CA TYR A 154 6.40 12.33 11.47
C TYR A 154 4.93 11.90 11.49
N ILE A 155 4.21 11.99 10.35
CA ILE A 155 2.82 11.52 10.25
C ILE A 155 2.71 10.01 10.02
N PHE A 156 3.81 9.30 9.78
CA PHE A 156 3.81 7.89 9.46
C PHE A 156 4.37 7.01 10.59
N ASN A 157 3.81 5.81 10.69
CA ASN A 157 4.36 4.69 11.43
C ASN A 157 4.63 3.56 10.42
N LEU A 158 5.90 3.24 10.18
CA LEU A 158 6.25 2.14 9.29
C LEU A 158 6.02 0.81 10.00
N LEU A 159 5.07 0.03 9.47
CA LEU A 159 4.78 -1.31 9.96
C LEU A 159 5.95 -2.26 9.68
N PRO A 160 6.25 -3.22 10.58
CA PRO A 160 7.33 -4.16 10.39
C PRO A 160 7.10 -5.04 9.16
N ILE A 161 8.02 -5.02 8.21
CA ILE A 161 8.00 -5.84 7.00
C ILE A 161 9.04 -6.96 7.02
N LEU A 162 9.97 -6.93 7.98
CA LEU A 162 11.02 -7.93 8.18
C LEU A 162 10.97 -8.49 9.60
N PRO A 163 11.36 -9.75 9.82
CA PRO A 163 11.26 -10.42 11.11
C PRO A 163 12.28 -9.94 12.16
N TYR A 164 12.98 -8.86 11.88
CA TYR A 164 14.05 -8.35 12.77
C TYR A 164 13.54 -7.40 13.86
N SER A 165 12.29 -6.97 13.79
CA SER A 165 11.70 -6.01 14.76
C SER A 165 11.48 -6.61 16.16
N GLY A 166 11.47 -7.93 16.30
CA GLY A 166 11.13 -8.59 17.56
C GLY A 166 9.65 -8.71 17.87
N GLU A 167 8.78 -8.10 17.06
CA GLU A 167 7.32 -8.01 17.32
C GLU A 167 6.56 -9.32 17.04
N GLY A 168 7.21 -10.31 16.43
CA GLY A 168 6.59 -11.58 16.07
C GLY A 168 5.62 -11.52 14.90
N TYR A 169 5.37 -10.34 14.33
CA TYR A 169 4.51 -10.08 13.19
C TYR A 169 5.23 -9.29 12.11
N VAL A 170 4.87 -9.53 10.85
CA VAL A 170 5.27 -8.75 9.69
C VAL A 170 4.09 -8.51 8.78
N PHE A 171 4.09 -7.38 8.09
CA PHE A 171 3.09 -7.01 7.09
C PHE A 171 3.67 -7.19 5.69
N ASP A 172 2.82 -7.55 4.74
CA ASP A 172 3.24 -7.70 3.34
C ASP A 172 3.22 -6.36 2.60
N PRO A 173 4.38 -5.83 2.21
CA PRO A 173 4.44 -4.64 1.37
C PRO A 173 4.30 -5.00 -0.12
N ALA A 174 3.29 -5.77 -0.52
CA ALA A 174 3.09 -6.33 -1.86
C ALA A 174 4.31 -7.14 -2.37
N SER A 175 4.91 -7.91 -1.49
CA SER A 175 6.14 -8.66 -1.78
C SER A 175 6.05 -10.14 -1.42
N TYR A 176 5.53 -10.47 -0.25
CA TYR A 176 5.45 -11.86 0.22
C TYR A 176 4.47 -12.70 -0.58
N GLY A 177 3.34 -12.12 -1.01
CA GLY A 177 2.29 -12.82 -1.75
C GLY A 177 2.81 -13.52 -2.99
N GLN A 178 3.76 -12.93 -3.72
CA GLN A 178 4.38 -13.53 -4.90
C GLN A 178 5.08 -14.88 -4.62
N TYR A 179 5.54 -15.12 -3.39
CA TYR A 179 6.17 -16.37 -2.99
C TYR A 179 5.16 -17.45 -2.58
N PHE A 180 3.88 -17.08 -2.47
CA PHE A 180 2.76 -17.97 -2.16
C PHE A 180 1.80 -18.18 -3.33
N GLY A 181 2.20 -17.82 -4.54
CA GLY A 181 1.40 -18.01 -5.75
C GLY A 181 0.59 -16.78 -6.19
N GLY A 182 0.91 -15.62 -5.64
CA GLY A 182 0.25 -14.35 -6.01
C GLY A 182 0.51 -13.91 -7.45
N SER A 183 -0.25 -12.91 -7.91
CA SER A 183 -0.37 -12.46 -9.31
C SER A 183 0.93 -11.98 -9.98
N HIS A 184 1.97 -11.70 -9.20
CA HIS A 184 3.25 -11.21 -9.73
C HIS A 184 4.23 -12.33 -10.12
N GLN A 185 3.89 -13.60 -9.91
CA GLN A 185 4.68 -14.72 -10.43
C GLN A 185 4.53 -14.82 -11.94
N LYS A 186 5.43 -14.19 -12.69
CA LYS A 186 5.61 -14.57 -14.10
C LYS A 186 6.17 -15.97 -14.16
N PRO A 187 5.63 -16.86 -15.04
CA PRO A 187 6.21 -18.17 -15.25
C PRO A 187 7.71 -18.01 -15.56
N ARG A 188 8.55 -18.74 -14.84
CA ARG A 188 10.00 -18.72 -15.01
C ARG A 188 10.32 -19.09 -16.46
N LYS A 189 10.63 -18.11 -17.28
CA LYS A 189 11.38 -18.40 -18.51
C LYS A 189 12.78 -18.79 -18.08
N ILE A 190 13.23 -19.97 -18.49
CA ILE A 190 14.52 -20.60 -18.13
C ILE A 190 15.74 -19.68 -18.32
N LEU A 191 15.60 -18.59 -19.07
CA LEU A 191 16.66 -17.62 -19.42
C LEU A 191 16.41 -16.20 -18.87
N SER A 192 15.43 -15.99 -18.02
CA SER A 192 15.24 -14.64 -17.43
C SER A 192 15.97 -14.57 -16.09
N PRO A 193 16.98 -13.73 -15.96
CA PRO A 193 17.63 -13.53 -14.66
C PRO A 193 16.61 -13.06 -13.63
N ARG A 194 16.78 -13.47 -12.38
CA ARG A 194 15.95 -13.15 -11.21
C ARG A 194 15.96 -11.65 -10.81
N LEU A 195 16.19 -10.76 -11.75
CA LEU A 195 16.48 -9.34 -11.54
C LEU A 195 15.32 -8.50 -11.00
N LYS A 196 14.08 -9.04 -10.94
CA LYS A 196 12.92 -8.25 -10.49
C LYS A 196 12.68 -8.26 -8.99
N GLU A 197 13.24 -9.21 -8.26
CA GLU A 197 13.06 -9.32 -6.82
C GLU A 197 14.03 -8.41 -6.03
N GLU A 198 15.10 -7.96 -6.67
CA GLU A 198 16.17 -7.18 -6.03
C GLU A 198 15.79 -5.72 -5.74
N HIS A 199 14.74 -5.19 -6.36
CA HIS A 199 14.42 -3.78 -6.22
C HIS A 199 13.64 -3.46 -4.94
N HIS A 200 12.96 -4.42 -4.31
CA HIS A 200 12.21 -4.20 -3.08
C HIS A 200 12.91 -4.81 -1.85
N ILE A 201 12.64 -4.23 -0.67
CA ILE A 201 13.35 -4.56 0.58
C ILE A 201 13.24 -6.04 0.92
N VAL A 202 12.04 -6.61 0.92
CA VAL A 202 11.79 -8.03 1.25
C VAL A 202 12.48 -8.96 0.25
N GLY A 203 12.43 -8.66 -1.05
CA GLY A 203 13.04 -9.47 -2.09
C GLY A 203 14.55 -9.56 -1.94
N ARG A 204 15.22 -8.47 -1.63
CA ARG A 204 16.66 -8.47 -1.35
C ARG A 204 17.05 -9.38 -0.19
N GLU A 205 16.26 -9.39 0.88
CA GLU A 205 16.48 -10.24 2.04
C GLU A 205 16.28 -11.74 1.73
N ILE A 206 15.27 -12.05 0.87
CA ILE A 206 15.03 -13.41 0.41
C ILE A 206 16.15 -13.90 -0.52
N LEU A 207 16.59 -13.07 -1.46
CA LEU A 207 17.68 -13.40 -2.38
C LEU A 207 19.01 -13.59 -1.62
N ALA A 208 19.27 -12.77 -0.62
CA ALA A 208 20.40 -12.94 0.29
C ALA A 208 20.28 -14.14 1.23
N LYS A 209 19.18 -14.91 1.15
CA LYS A 209 18.87 -16.08 2.00
C LYS A 209 18.83 -15.78 3.50
N ARG A 210 18.58 -14.52 3.88
CA ARG A 210 18.45 -14.11 5.28
C ARG A 210 17.09 -14.41 5.86
N ILE A 211 16.06 -14.39 5.02
CA ILE A 211 14.71 -14.76 5.38
C ILE A 211 14.11 -15.74 4.36
N LYS A 212 13.10 -16.51 4.80
CA LYS A 212 12.40 -17.47 3.94
C LYS A 212 10.90 -17.47 4.24
N PRO A 213 10.04 -17.04 3.30
CA PRO A 213 8.60 -17.21 3.42
C PRO A 213 8.22 -18.69 3.37
N LYS A 214 7.32 -19.13 4.24
CA LYS A 214 6.77 -20.49 4.28
C LYS A 214 5.33 -20.52 4.73
N LEU A 215 4.54 -21.45 4.19
CA LEU A 215 3.23 -21.77 4.69
C LEU A 215 3.35 -22.90 5.74
N ILE A 216 3.04 -22.61 6.99
CA ILE A 216 3.08 -23.56 8.10
C ILE A 216 1.68 -23.71 8.68
N LYS A 217 1.09 -24.91 8.61
CA LYS A 217 -0.29 -25.18 9.05
C LYS A 217 -1.30 -24.18 8.47
N ARG A 218 -1.20 -23.90 7.16
CA ARG A 218 -2.02 -22.92 6.41
C ARG A 218 -1.88 -21.44 6.84
N GLN A 219 -0.90 -21.14 7.68
CA GLN A 219 -0.59 -19.77 8.06
C GLN A 219 0.74 -19.34 7.41
N PRO A 220 0.78 -18.18 6.73
CA PRO A 220 2.01 -17.65 6.16
C PRO A 220 2.92 -17.12 7.27
N LYS A 221 4.21 -17.48 7.17
CA LYS A 221 5.25 -17.08 8.12
C LYS A 221 6.52 -16.72 7.38
N VAL A 222 7.31 -15.87 7.99
CA VAL A 222 8.69 -15.60 7.56
C VAL A 222 9.64 -16.20 8.57
N ILE A 223 10.54 -17.06 8.09
CA ILE A 223 11.56 -17.71 8.93
C ILE A 223 12.86 -16.91 8.79
N ASN A 224 13.47 -16.59 9.92
CA ASN A 224 14.81 -16.04 10.04
C ASN A 224 15.61 -16.94 10.96
N ASN A 225 16.61 -17.66 10.42
CA ASN A 225 17.45 -18.60 11.16
C ASN A 225 16.65 -19.57 12.07
N LYS A 226 16.51 -19.25 13.36
CA LYS A 226 15.83 -20.07 14.36
C LYS A 226 14.42 -19.62 14.69
N ASP A 227 14.08 -18.36 14.37
CA ASP A 227 12.82 -17.74 14.73
C ASP A 227 11.89 -17.58 13.52
N TYR A 228 10.63 -17.30 13.79
CA TYR A 228 9.68 -16.95 12.75
C TYR A 228 8.79 -15.80 13.17
N SER A 229 8.38 -14.98 12.21
CA SER A 229 7.31 -13.99 12.36
C SER A 229 6.08 -14.42 11.56
N LYS A 230 4.91 -14.14 12.11
CA LYS A 230 3.62 -14.36 11.45
C LYS A 230 3.39 -13.26 10.42
N ILE A 231 2.91 -13.61 9.23
CA ILE A 231 2.52 -12.62 8.23
C ILE A 231 1.07 -12.23 8.47
N VAL A 232 0.84 -10.93 8.66
CA VAL A 232 -0.49 -10.38 8.98
C VAL A 232 -1.42 -10.41 7.78
N ASN A 233 -0.91 -10.03 6.62
CA ASN A 233 -1.66 -9.94 5.36
C ASN A 233 -0.81 -10.39 4.18
N LEU A 234 -1.45 -10.80 3.10
CA LEU A 234 -0.80 -11.10 1.81
C LEU A 234 -1.53 -10.38 0.68
N HIS A 235 -0.80 -9.75 -0.22
CA HIS A 235 -1.25 -9.39 -1.56
C HIS A 235 -1.15 -10.62 -2.46
N ILE A 236 -2.24 -10.97 -3.18
CA ILE A 236 -2.34 -12.18 -4.02
C ILE A 236 -2.69 -11.85 -5.48
#